data_be4b4bcd389e77b0c63cba2184737be1
#
_entry.id   be4b4bcd389e77b0c63cba2184737be1
#
_cell.length_a   1.000
_cell.length_b   1.000
_cell.length_c   1.000
_cell.angle_alpha   90.00
_cell.angle_beta   90.00
_cell.angle_gamma   90.00
#
_symmetry.space_group_name_H-M   'P 1'
#
loop_
_entity.id
_entity.type
_entity.pdbx_description
1 polymer ?
#
loop_
_entity_poly.entity_id
_entity_poly.type
_entity_poly.pdbx_seq_one_letter_code
_entity_poly.pdbx_strand_id
1 'polypeptide(L)'
;MEAVIERLPMKIKNHQLSLKNYQREIIPVLVIILCSIVFDTWSDGAFISPRNLSNLSRQVCVNLTLAVGMTMVILTSGIDLSVGSVLALAGMASAISQVQWQWSTLGATGAFLSFALALMVGGLSGAVTGFLVSRLKITPFIVTLGMMVIARGLTLIISSAQAVAPLGETLGRLSSDYLPPQASSILIGVVSAGTLVFAAERVLKKTVPVAEVLKHSISILALCGVGLYAFGNYRGIPYMVFISVLCTICGMLVLKYTRFGRFIYAIGGNREAAELSGIPVARTLGLTYFLMGCLAGLAGVMDSTRVNGAVPSAGELGELDAIAAVVIGGTSLMGGAGTIGGTILGVLIMGVLNNGMSLVGVSEHYQKVFKGLVIILAVYLDLRSKKK
;
A
#
# COMPACT_ATOMS: atom_id res chain seq x y z
N MET A 1 22.17 23.85 -15.51
CA MET A 1 22.27 22.46 -16.03
C MET A 1 21.15 22.16 -17.01
N GLU A 2 19.91 22.65 -16.80
CA GLU A 2 18.82 22.54 -17.79
C GLU A 2 19.11 23.22 -19.13
N ALA A 3 19.71 24.40 -19.11
CA ALA A 3 20.11 25.10 -20.34
C ALA A 3 21.19 24.37 -21.17
N VAL A 4 21.95 23.46 -20.59
CA VAL A 4 22.89 22.58 -21.26
C VAL A 4 22.20 21.36 -21.84
N ILE A 5 21.16 20.85 -21.15
CA ILE A 5 20.37 19.71 -21.61
C ILE A 5 19.46 20.08 -22.79
N GLU A 6 18.99 21.34 -22.84
CA GLU A 6 18.20 21.84 -23.97
C GLU A 6 18.96 21.90 -25.29
N ARG A 7 20.28 22.04 -25.24
CA ARG A 7 21.17 22.11 -26.41
C ARG A 7 21.72 20.76 -26.88
N LEU A 8 21.40 19.66 -26.18
CA LEU A 8 21.84 18.32 -26.58
C LEU A 8 20.96 17.77 -27.71
N PRO A 9 21.56 17.04 -28.68
CA PRO A 9 20.78 16.38 -29.72
C PRO A 9 19.75 15.44 -29.13
N MET A 10 18.56 15.39 -29.73
CA MET A 10 17.37 14.65 -29.24
C MET A 10 17.66 13.21 -28.82
N LYS A 11 18.63 12.53 -29.47
CA LYS A 11 19.11 11.20 -29.12
C LYS A 11 19.78 11.12 -27.75
N ILE A 12 20.57 12.13 -27.36
CA ILE A 12 21.27 12.19 -26.06
C ILE A 12 20.27 12.57 -24.94
N LYS A 13 19.35 13.48 -25.23
CA LYS A 13 18.26 13.88 -24.33
C LYS A 13 17.36 12.67 -23.99
N ASN A 14 16.99 11.87 -24.99
CA ASN A 14 16.21 10.64 -24.79
C ASN A 14 16.99 9.56 -24.01
N HIS A 15 18.32 9.49 -24.19
CA HIS A 15 19.16 8.55 -23.47
C HIS A 15 19.34 8.92 -21.99
N GLN A 16 19.50 10.22 -21.67
CA GLN A 16 19.60 10.70 -20.29
C GLN A 16 18.26 10.61 -19.53
N LEU A 17 17.14 10.87 -20.19
CA LEU A 17 15.80 10.66 -19.61
C LEU A 17 15.53 9.17 -19.36
N SER A 18 15.99 8.30 -20.25
CA SER A 18 15.93 6.83 -20.09
C SER A 18 16.77 6.36 -18.89
N LEU A 19 17.99 6.89 -18.70
CA LEU A 19 18.86 6.55 -17.57
C LEU A 19 18.29 7.01 -16.22
N LYS A 20 17.69 8.21 -16.13
CA LYS A 20 17.03 8.69 -14.90
C LYS A 20 15.83 7.84 -14.52
N ASN A 21 15.02 7.44 -15.49
CA ASN A 21 13.88 6.53 -15.25
C ASN A 21 14.35 5.14 -14.82
N TYR A 22 15.47 4.66 -15.39
CA TYR A 22 16.09 3.40 -15.05
C TYR A 22 16.58 3.35 -13.59
N GLN A 23 17.22 4.43 -13.11
CA GLN A 23 17.67 4.53 -11.72
C GLN A 23 16.52 4.49 -10.71
N ARG A 24 15.40 5.14 -11.02
CA ARG A 24 14.23 5.21 -10.10
C ARG A 24 13.59 3.84 -9.79
N GLU A 25 13.73 2.87 -10.67
CA GLU A 25 13.13 1.54 -10.46
C GLU A 25 14.16 0.51 -10.00
N ILE A 26 15.41 0.62 -10.41
CA ILE A 26 16.47 -0.34 -10.03
C ILE A 26 16.91 -0.12 -8.58
N ILE A 27 17.06 1.12 -8.13
CA ILE A 27 17.52 1.41 -6.77
C ILE A 27 16.62 0.74 -5.71
N PRO A 28 15.27 0.87 -5.75
CA PRO A 28 14.41 0.17 -4.82
C PRO A 28 14.57 -1.35 -4.84
N VAL A 29 14.71 -1.95 -6.02
CA VAL A 29 14.92 -3.41 -6.15
C VAL A 29 16.25 -3.83 -5.54
N LEU A 30 17.33 -3.09 -5.80
CA LEU A 30 18.64 -3.36 -5.19
C LEU A 30 18.59 -3.23 -3.66
N VAL A 31 17.87 -2.24 -3.14
CA VAL A 31 17.67 -2.07 -1.68
C VAL A 31 16.92 -3.27 -1.10
N ILE A 32 15.86 -3.75 -1.76
CA ILE A 32 15.12 -4.95 -1.32
C ILE A 32 16.06 -6.16 -1.26
N ILE A 33 16.84 -6.39 -2.31
CA ILE A 33 17.77 -7.53 -2.38
C ILE A 33 18.84 -7.41 -1.29
N LEU A 34 19.48 -6.24 -1.14
CA LEU A 34 20.50 -6.01 -0.14
C LEU A 34 19.97 -6.22 1.28
N CYS A 35 18.83 -5.62 1.61
CA CYS A 35 18.19 -5.79 2.92
C CYS A 35 17.82 -7.27 3.17
N SER A 36 17.30 -7.97 2.14
CA SER A 36 16.95 -9.38 2.25
C SER A 36 18.18 -10.26 2.55
N ILE A 37 19.32 -10.00 1.89
CA ILE A 37 20.59 -10.72 2.16
C ILE A 37 21.08 -10.43 3.58
N VAL A 38 21.06 -9.16 4.01
CA VAL A 38 21.50 -8.78 5.36
C VAL A 38 20.63 -9.45 6.43
N PHE A 39 19.29 -9.37 6.30
CA PHE A 39 18.42 -9.99 7.29
C PHE A 39 18.46 -11.52 7.26
N ASP A 40 18.69 -12.13 6.09
CA ASP A 40 18.84 -13.57 5.99
C ASP A 40 20.10 -14.06 6.71
N THR A 41 21.23 -13.37 6.51
CA THR A 41 22.49 -13.68 7.22
C THR A 41 22.39 -13.46 8.73
N TRP A 42 21.65 -12.44 9.18
CA TRP A 42 21.48 -12.16 10.61
C TRP A 42 20.45 -13.06 11.30
N SER A 43 19.59 -13.69 10.52
CA SER A 43 18.56 -14.61 11.03
C SER A 43 18.86 -16.09 10.75
N ASP A 44 20.10 -16.43 10.42
CA ASP A 44 20.54 -17.80 10.12
C ASP A 44 19.68 -18.51 9.05
N GLY A 45 19.35 -17.78 7.96
CA GLY A 45 18.55 -18.28 6.85
C GLY A 45 17.01 -18.26 7.09
N ALA A 46 16.56 -17.75 8.22
CA ALA A 46 15.14 -17.72 8.54
C ALA A 46 14.36 -16.68 7.70
N PHE A 47 15.02 -15.59 7.27
CA PHE A 47 14.35 -14.50 6.52
C PHE A 47 13.82 -14.99 5.16
N ILE A 48 14.62 -15.73 4.39
CA ILE A 48 14.21 -16.24 3.05
C ILE A 48 13.35 -17.50 3.18
N SER A 49 13.14 -18.07 4.37
CA SER A 49 12.32 -19.27 4.52
C SER A 49 10.90 -19.09 3.94
N PRO A 50 10.31 -20.11 3.29
CA PRO A 50 8.98 -20.03 2.69
C PRO A 50 7.91 -19.61 3.70
N ARG A 51 8.02 -20.06 4.95
CA ARG A 51 7.14 -19.66 6.03
C ARG A 51 7.20 -18.15 6.31
N ASN A 52 8.40 -17.59 6.40
CA ASN A 52 8.57 -16.17 6.68
C ASN A 52 8.14 -15.32 5.49
N LEU A 53 8.47 -15.71 4.25
CA LEU A 53 8.01 -15.00 3.04
C LEU A 53 6.48 -14.99 2.93
N SER A 54 5.80 -16.07 3.32
CA SER A 54 4.34 -16.09 3.43
C SER A 54 3.81 -15.15 4.52
N ASN A 55 4.48 -15.05 5.68
CA ASN A 55 4.13 -14.08 6.72
C ASN A 55 4.39 -12.64 6.26
N LEU A 56 5.52 -12.38 5.64
CA LEU A 56 5.86 -11.08 5.04
C LEU A 56 4.79 -10.65 4.03
N SER A 57 4.34 -11.56 3.15
CA SER A 57 3.29 -11.25 2.18
C SER A 57 1.99 -10.79 2.85
N ARG A 58 1.56 -11.44 3.94
CA ARG A 58 0.37 -11.04 4.71
C ARG A 58 0.54 -9.67 5.37
N GLN A 59 1.71 -9.38 5.89
CA GLN A 59 2.06 -8.09 6.50
C GLN A 59 2.05 -6.96 5.45
N VAL A 60 2.67 -7.24 4.31
CA VAL A 60 2.72 -6.33 3.14
C VAL A 60 1.32 -6.04 2.61
N CYS A 61 0.40 -7.01 2.60
CA CYS A 61 -0.97 -6.81 2.11
C CYS A 61 -1.73 -5.72 2.87
N VAL A 62 -1.62 -5.66 4.21
CA VAL A 62 -2.25 -4.62 5.02
C VAL A 62 -1.69 -3.25 4.64
N ASN A 63 -0.36 -3.12 4.65
CA ASN A 63 0.32 -1.87 4.33
C ASN A 63 0.09 -1.43 2.87
N LEU A 64 0.03 -2.37 1.93
CA LEU A 64 -0.23 -2.08 0.51
C LEU A 64 -1.64 -1.52 0.32
N THR A 65 -2.63 -2.09 1.01
CA THR A 65 -4.01 -1.60 0.97
C THR A 65 -4.10 -0.14 1.46
N LEU A 66 -3.42 0.20 2.55
CA LEU A 66 -3.32 1.59 3.02
C LEU A 66 -2.56 2.48 2.02
N ALA A 67 -1.43 2.00 1.51
CA ALA A 67 -0.56 2.78 0.63
C ALA A 67 -1.20 3.08 -0.74
N VAL A 68 -2.09 2.22 -1.26
CA VAL A 68 -2.88 2.50 -2.46
C VAL A 68 -3.76 3.73 -2.26
N GLY A 69 -4.49 3.80 -1.15
CA GLY A 69 -5.31 4.98 -0.81
C GLY A 69 -4.45 6.21 -0.52
N MET A 70 -3.37 6.04 0.24
CA MET A 70 -2.42 7.12 0.55
C MET A 70 -1.79 7.70 -0.71
N THR A 71 -1.51 6.88 -1.72
CA THR A 71 -1.04 7.37 -3.03
C THR A 71 -2.05 8.33 -3.66
N MET A 72 -3.35 7.99 -3.64
CA MET A 72 -4.38 8.88 -4.17
C MET A 72 -4.47 10.19 -3.39
N VAL A 73 -4.36 10.14 -2.06
CA VAL A 73 -4.38 11.32 -1.19
C VAL A 73 -3.17 12.20 -1.45
N ILE A 74 -1.95 11.63 -1.46
CA ILE A 74 -0.71 12.40 -1.70
C ILE A 74 -0.68 12.99 -3.10
N LEU A 75 -1.18 12.28 -4.11
CA LEU A 75 -1.31 12.83 -5.46
C LEU A 75 -2.17 14.09 -5.52
N THR A 76 -3.10 14.32 -4.59
CA THR A 76 -3.86 15.58 -4.47
C THR A 76 -3.18 16.64 -3.61
N SER A 77 -1.90 16.49 -3.27
CA SER A 77 -1.15 17.33 -2.30
C SER A 77 -1.73 17.27 -0.88
N GLY A 78 -2.46 16.21 -0.55
CA GLY A 78 -2.99 15.94 0.79
C GLY A 78 -2.10 14.95 1.55
N ILE A 79 -2.28 14.91 2.87
CA ILE A 79 -1.71 13.88 3.75
C ILE A 79 -2.82 13.40 4.67
N ASP A 80 -2.92 12.09 4.89
CA ASP A 80 -3.89 11.52 5.82
C ASP A 80 -3.16 10.78 6.96
N LEU A 81 -3.11 11.44 8.11
CA LEU A 81 -2.51 10.87 9.32
C LEU A 81 -3.46 9.96 10.11
N SER A 82 -4.73 9.90 9.73
CA SER A 82 -5.72 9.14 10.49
C SER A 82 -5.80 7.66 10.14
N VAL A 83 -5.19 7.24 9.03
CA VAL A 83 -5.39 5.92 8.41
C VAL A 83 -5.08 4.75 9.35
N GLY A 84 -4.02 4.85 10.18
CA GLY A 84 -3.67 3.83 11.15
C GLY A 84 -4.69 3.73 12.29
N SER A 85 -5.20 4.87 12.77
CA SER A 85 -6.23 4.90 13.81
C SER A 85 -7.61 4.49 13.29
N VAL A 86 -7.95 4.84 12.04
CA VAL A 86 -9.19 4.39 11.37
C VAL A 86 -9.15 2.89 11.10
N LEU A 87 -8.00 2.34 10.71
CA LEU A 87 -7.75 0.90 10.62
C LEU A 87 -8.07 0.20 11.95
N ALA A 88 -7.51 0.74 13.06
CA ALA A 88 -7.73 0.19 14.39
C ALA A 88 -9.22 0.23 14.79
N LEU A 89 -9.89 1.36 14.55
CA LEU A 89 -11.31 1.54 14.87
C LEU A 89 -12.19 0.56 14.07
N ALA A 90 -11.94 0.44 12.76
CA ALA A 90 -12.69 -0.45 11.88
C ALA A 90 -12.45 -1.92 12.21
N GLY A 91 -11.21 -2.33 12.44
CA GLY A 91 -10.86 -3.68 12.87
C GLY A 91 -11.45 -4.03 14.23
N MET A 92 -11.44 -3.08 15.18
CA MET A 92 -12.05 -3.26 16.50
C MET A 92 -13.58 -3.39 16.40
N ALA A 93 -14.25 -2.56 15.60
CA ALA A 93 -15.69 -2.67 15.36
C ALA A 93 -16.07 -4.04 14.78
N SER A 94 -15.28 -4.53 13.81
CA SER A 94 -15.44 -5.87 13.25
C SER A 94 -15.23 -6.97 14.30
N ALA A 95 -14.21 -6.86 15.15
CA ALA A 95 -13.94 -7.84 16.20
C ALA A 95 -15.03 -7.85 17.27
N ILE A 96 -15.50 -6.69 17.73
CA ILE A 96 -16.60 -6.56 18.69
C ILE A 96 -17.87 -7.21 18.14
N SER A 97 -18.21 -6.99 16.87
CA SER A 97 -19.37 -7.60 16.26
C SER A 97 -19.29 -9.13 16.22
N GLN A 98 -18.11 -9.68 15.97
CA GLN A 98 -17.89 -11.13 15.98
C GLN A 98 -17.95 -11.75 17.37
N VAL A 99 -17.33 -11.10 18.36
CA VAL A 99 -17.09 -11.69 19.69
C VAL A 99 -18.19 -11.26 20.68
N GLN A 100 -18.44 -9.96 20.85
CA GLN A 100 -19.37 -9.46 21.84
C GLN A 100 -20.83 -9.52 21.37
N TRP A 101 -21.10 -9.18 20.09
CA TRP A 101 -22.45 -9.28 19.51
C TRP A 101 -22.74 -10.68 18.97
N GLN A 102 -21.78 -11.61 19.10
CA GLN A 102 -21.91 -13.00 18.69
C GLN A 102 -22.30 -13.24 17.23
N TRP A 103 -21.96 -12.28 16.34
CA TRP A 103 -22.21 -12.48 14.90
C TRP A 103 -21.42 -13.65 14.32
N SER A 104 -20.37 -14.11 14.99
CA SER A 104 -19.67 -15.35 14.64
C SER A 104 -20.58 -16.57 14.56
N THR A 105 -21.65 -16.61 15.34
CA THR A 105 -22.64 -17.70 15.32
C THR A 105 -23.50 -17.74 14.05
N LEU A 106 -23.59 -16.62 13.33
CA LEU A 106 -24.28 -16.48 12.05
C LEU A 106 -23.46 -17.01 10.86
N GLY A 107 -22.28 -17.58 11.10
CA GLY A 107 -21.40 -18.13 10.07
C GLY A 107 -21.01 -17.11 9.00
N ALA A 108 -21.23 -17.43 7.72
CA ALA A 108 -20.86 -16.56 6.60
C ALA A 108 -21.61 -15.22 6.61
N THR A 109 -22.86 -15.18 7.02
CA THR A 109 -23.65 -13.93 7.13
C THR A 109 -23.03 -13.00 8.16
N GLY A 110 -22.68 -13.52 9.34
CA GLY A 110 -22.04 -12.71 10.37
C GLY A 110 -20.66 -12.21 9.97
N ALA A 111 -19.87 -13.03 9.28
CA ALA A 111 -18.59 -12.61 8.72
C ALA A 111 -18.75 -11.47 7.71
N PHE A 112 -19.71 -11.58 6.78
CA PHE A 112 -20.03 -10.55 5.81
C PHE A 112 -20.51 -9.25 6.49
N LEU A 113 -21.39 -9.32 7.46
CA LEU A 113 -21.88 -8.15 8.20
C LEU A 113 -20.74 -7.44 8.95
N SER A 114 -19.85 -8.19 9.60
CA SER A 114 -18.68 -7.62 10.29
C SER A 114 -17.70 -6.95 9.33
N PHE A 115 -17.50 -7.57 8.18
CA PHE A 115 -16.70 -6.99 7.09
C PHE A 115 -17.33 -5.67 6.57
N ALA A 116 -18.63 -5.68 6.31
CA ALA A 116 -19.37 -4.50 5.86
C ALA A 116 -19.37 -3.40 6.93
N LEU A 117 -19.48 -3.73 8.20
CA LEU A 117 -19.40 -2.79 9.32
C LEU A 117 -18.03 -2.09 9.34
N ALA A 118 -16.93 -2.82 9.17
CA ALA A 118 -15.61 -2.23 9.13
C ALA A 118 -15.43 -1.27 7.93
N LEU A 119 -15.91 -1.65 6.76
CA LEU A 119 -15.90 -0.77 5.58
C LEU A 119 -16.75 0.49 5.80
N MET A 120 -17.89 0.34 6.46
CA MET A 120 -18.77 1.47 6.79
C MET A 120 -18.10 2.42 7.80
N VAL A 121 -17.49 1.91 8.85
CA VAL A 121 -16.77 2.71 9.85
C VAL A 121 -15.61 3.46 9.20
N GLY A 122 -14.80 2.77 8.41
CA GLY A 122 -13.72 3.39 7.65
C GLY A 122 -14.23 4.43 6.66
N GLY A 123 -15.23 4.09 5.85
CA GLY A 123 -15.84 4.98 4.86
C GLY A 123 -16.46 6.23 5.49
N LEU A 124 -17.18 6.10 6.62
CA LEU A 124 -17.74 7.23 7.35
C LEU A 124 -16.64 8.16 7.90
N SER A 125 -15.57 7.59 8.47
CA SER A 125 -14.41 8.37 8.91
C SER A 125 -13.79 9.15 7.75
N GLY A 126 -13.58 8.48 6.62
CA GLY A 126 -13.08 9.12 5.40
C GLY A 126 -14.06 10.14 4.80
N ALA A 127 -15.38 9.90 4.86
CA ALA A 127 -16.39 10.85 4.39
C ALA A 127 -16.39 12.13 5.24
N VAL A 128 -16.29 12.02 6.57
CA VAL A 128 -16.18 13.15 7.48
C VAL A 128 -14.90 13.94 7.19
N THR A 129 -13.75 13.26 7.12
CA THR A 129 -12.47 13.88 6.75
C THR A 129 -12.57 14.59 5.40
N GLY A 130 -13.11 13.90 4.40
CA GLY A 130 -13.30 14.44 3.06
C GLY A 130 -14.23 15.65 3.01
N PHE A 131 -15.31 15.68 3.79
CA PHE A 131 -16.21 16.81 3.92
C PHE A 131 -15.51 18.05 4.52
N LEU A 132 -14.78 17.85 5.64
CA LEU A 132 -14.06 18.92 6.31
C LEU A 132 -12.97 19.54 5.41
N VAL A 133 -12.20 18.71 4.70
CA VAL A 133 -11.14 19.16 3.80
C VAL A 133 -11.70 19.81 2.54
N SER A 134 -12.73 19.21 1.93
CA SER A 134 -13.18 19.63 0.60
C SER A 134 -14.20 20.75 0.63
N ARG A 135 -15.12 20.76 1.59
CA ARG A 135 -16.21 21.74 1.70
C ARG A 135 -15.89 22.88 2.66
N LEU A 136 -15.37 22.56 3.84
CA LEU A 136 -14.98 23.57 4.82
C LEU A 136 -13.57 24.11 4.56
N LYS A 137 -12.84 23.56 3.59
CA LYS A 137 -11.49 23.99 3.18
C LYS A 137 -10.47 24.04 4.33
N ILE A 138 -10.67 23.19 5.36
CA ILE A 138 -9.71 23.06 6.45
C ILE A 138 -8.50 22.29 5.94
N THR A 139 -7.31 22.68 6.37
CA THR A 139 -6.05 22.05 5.96
C THR A 139 -6.08 20.55 6.23
N PRO A 140 -5.75 19.69 5.25
CA PRO A 140 -5.78 18.23 5.39
C PRO A 140 -5.05 17.71 6.62
N PHE A 141 -3.85 18.24 6.89
CA PHE A 141 -3.03 17.88 8.04
C PHE A 141 -3.77 18.03 9.38
N ILE A 142 -4.45 19.16 9.58
CA ILE A 142 -5.19 19.44 10.83
C ILE A 142 -6.38 18.51 10.98
N VAL A 143 -7.16 18.32 9.89
CA VAL A 143 -8.34 17.45 9.91
C VAL A 143 -7.94 15.99 10.20
N THR A 144 -6.92 15.49 9.52
CA THR A 144 -6.51 14.09 9.66
C THR A 144 -5.82 13.83 11.01
N LEU A 145 -5.07 14.81 11.55
CA LEU A 145 -4.54 14.74 12.91
C LEU A 145 -5.68 14.67 13.95
N GLY A 146 -6.70 15.52 13.82
CA GLY A 146 -7.89 15.46 14.66
C GLY A 146 -8.62 14.12 14.54
N MET A 147 -8.83 13.63 13.31
CA MET A 147 -9.46 12.33 13.07
C MET A 147 -8.63 11.17 13.64
N MET A 148 -7.31 11.24 13.58
CA MET A 148 -6.40 10.25 14.18
C MET A 148 -6.67 10.12 15.69
N VAL A 149 -6.75 11.24 16.39
CA VAL A 149 -7.01 11.27 17.85
C VAL A 149 -8.43 10.77 18.14
N ILE A 150 -9.43 11.22 17.38
CA ILE A 150 -10.83 10.80 17.54
C ILE A 150 -10.96 9.28 17.31
N ALA A 151 -10.45 8.76 16.20
CA ALA A 151 -10.55 7.34 15.88
C ALA A 151 -9.83 6.47 16.92
N ARG A 152 -8.65 6.90 17.40
CA ARG A 152 -7.91 6.21 18.46
C ARG A 152 -8.69 6.23 19.78
N GLY A 153 -9.23 7.39 20.17
CA GLY A 153 -10.07 7.53 21.34
C GLY A 153 -11.31 6.63 21.29
N LEU A 154 -12.03 6.65 20.17
CA LEU A 154 -13.18 5.77 19.95
C LEU A 154 -12.81 4.28 20.04
N THR A 155 -11.67 3.88 19.46
CA THR A 155 -11.16 2.51 19.56
C THR A 155 -10.97 2.09 21.02
N LEU A 156 -10.35 2.93 21.84
CA LEU A 156 -10.15 2.67 23.27
C LEU A 156 -11.47 2.61 24.04
N ILE A 157 -12.42 3.50 23.74
CA ILE A 157 -13.74 3.52 24.39
C ILE A 157 -14.52 2.24 24.10
N ILE A 158 -14.70 1.86 22.82
CA ILE A 158 -15.52 0.72 22.45
C ILE A 158 -14.91 -0.63 22.86
N SER A 159 -13.58 -0.69 23.01
CA SER A 159 -12.85 -1.88 23.45
C SER A 159 -12.61 -1.92 24.98
N SER A 160 -12.98 -0.86 25.71
CA SER A 160 -12.57 -0.67 27.10
C SER A 160 -11.04 -0.81 27.28
N ALA A 161 -10.28 -0.34 26.29
CA ALA A 161 -8.81 -0.44 26.19
C ALA A 161 -8.26 -1.88 26.22
N GLN A 162 -9.10 -2.89 25.93
CA GLN A 162 -8.73 -4.30 25.91
C GLN A 162 -8.71 -4.87 24.50
N ALA A 163 -7.92 -5.94 24.31
CA ALA A 163 -7.95 -6.71 23.08
C ALA A 163 -9.25 -7.53 22.99
N VAL A 164 -9.80 -7.65 21.78
CA VAL A 164 -11.00 -8.44 21.48
C VAL A 164 -10.60 -9.59 20.58
N ALA A 165 -10.64 -10.81 21.14
CA ALA A 165 -10.22 -12.05 20.49
C ALA A 165 -10.90 -13.26 21.21
N PRO A 166 -10.89 -14.48 20.59
CA PRO A 166 -10.58 -14.77 19.18
C PRO A 166 -11.73 -14.40 18.24
N LEU A 167 -11.41 -14.15 16.98
CA LEU A 167 -12.43 -13.93 15.94
C LEU A 167 -13.13 -15.24 15.57
N GLY A 168 -14.34 -15.13 15.03
CA GLY A 168 -15.05 -16.27 14.46
C GLY A 168 -14.28 -16.91 13.30
N GLU A 169 -14.34 -18.24 13.21
CA GLU A 169 -13.60 -19.02 12.23
C GLU A 169 -13.84 -18.54 10.79
N THR A 170 -15.08 -18.26 10.42
CA THR A 170 -15.45 -17.86 9.05
C THR A 170 -14.78 -16.54 8.64
N LEU A 171 -14.75 -15.54 9.53
CA LEU A 171 -14.05 -14.29 9.24
C LEU A 171 -12.52 -14.49 9.27
N GLY A 172 -12.04 -15.31 10.22
CA GLY A 172 -10.62 -15.65 10.35
C GLY A 172 -10.04 -16.32 9.12
N ARG A 173 -10.85 -17.08 8.35
CA ARG A 173 -10.43 -17.72 7.09
C ARG A 173 -9.86 -16.76 6.07
N LEU A 174 -10.22 -15.49 6.12
CA LEU A 174 -9.65 -14.45 5.26
C LEU A 174 -8.11 -14.41 5.33
N SER A 175 -7.54 -14.66 6.50
CA SER A 175 -6.09 -14.65 6.73
C SER A 175 -5.50 -16.03 7.00
N SER A 176 -6.28 -16.99 7.51
CA SER A 176 -5.81 -18.33 7.83
C SER A 176 -5.83 -19.28 6.64
N ASP A 177 -6.68 -19.03 5.67
CA ASP A 177 -6.83 -19.89 4.52
C ASP A 177 -5.92 -19.50 3.36
N TYR A 178 -5.59 -20.51 2.58
CA TYR A 178 -4.65 -20.42 1.48
C TYR A 178 -5.20 -21.12 0.24
N LEU A 179 -4.89 -20.57 -0.92
CA LEU A 179 -5.01 -21.34 -2.16
C LEU A 179 -3.98 -22.48 -2.10
N PRO A 180 -4.37 -23.75 -2.32
CA PRO A 180 -3.45 -24.88 -2.22
C PRO A 180 -2.16 -24.67 -3.06
N PRO A 181 -1.00 -25.22 -2.62
CA PRO A 181 0.29 -24.99 -3.28
C PRO A 181 0.29 -25.31 -4.77
N GLN A 182 -0.38 -26.38 -5.19
CA GLN A 182 -0.50 -26.75 -6.60
C GLN A 182 -1.25 -25.70 -7.41
N ALA A 183 -2.41 -25.26 -6.93
CA ALA A 183 -3.19 -24.20 -7.57
C ALA A 183 -2.46 -22.86 -7.56
N SER A 184 -1.73 -22.56 -6.49
CA SER A 184 -0.87 -21.38 -6.40
C SER A 184 0.24 -21.39 -7.46
N SER A 185 0.91 -22.52 -7.62
CA SER A 185 1.98 -22.68 -8.62
C SER A 185 1.44 -22.58 -10.05
N ILE A 186 0.27 -23.17 -10.32
CA ILE A 186 -0.40 -23.04 -11.62
C ILE A 186 -0.75 -21.57 -11.91
N LEU A 187 -1.34 -20.87 -10.92
CA LEU A 187 -1.72 -19.45 -11.07
C LEU A 187 -0.49 -18.58 -11.36
N ILE A 188 0.59 -18.76 -10.60
CA ILE A 188 1.83 -18.01 -10.82
C ILE A 188 2.44 -18.37 -12.18
N GLY A 189 2.39 -19.65 -12.58
CA GLY A 189 2.82 -20.11 -13.90
C GLY A 189 2.04 -19.45 -15.03
N VAL A 190 0.71 -19.34 -14.90
CA VAL A 190 -0.15 -18.65 -15.88
C VAL A 190 0.20 -17.17 -15.98
N VAL A 191 0.43 -16.48 -14.85
CA VAL A 191 0.87 -15.06 -14.82
C VAL A 191 2.23 -14.92 -15.50
N SER A 192 3.17 -15.82 -15.23
CA SER A 192 4.50 -15.84 -15.84
C SER A 192 4.42 -16.04 -17.36
N ALA A 193 3.65 -17.04 -17.81
CA ALA A 193 3.43 -17.31 -19.23
C ALA A 193 2.74 -16.12 -19.93
N GLY A 194 1.71 -15.55 -19.33
CA GLY A 194 1.03 -14.35 -19.84
C GLY A 194 1.98 -13.15 -19.97
N THR A 195 2.89 -12.97 -19.01
CA THR A 195 3.92 -11.92 -19.06
C THR A 195 4.87 -12.14 -20.25
N LEU A 196 5.31 -13.38 -20.49
CA LEU A 196 6.18 -13.72 -21.61
C LEU A 196 5.48 -13.52 -22.97
N VAL A 197 4.23 -13.96 -23.09
CA VAL A 197 3.42 -13.77 -24.32
C VAL A 197 3.24 -12.28 -24.60
N PHE A 198 2.87 -11.50 -23.61
CA PHE A 198 2.70 -10.05 -23.75
C PHE A 198 4.01 -9.32 -24.10
N ALA A 199 5.13 -9.77 -23.51
CA ALA A 199 6.45 -9.27 -23.86
C ALA A 199 6.81 -9.57 -25.32
N ALA A 200 6.61 -10.81 -25.76
CA ALA A 200 6.86 -11.24 -27.12
C ALA A 200 6.01 -10.44 -28.14
N GLU A 201 4.72 -10.27 -27.84
CA GLU A 201 3.81 -9.49 -28.70
C GLU A 201 4.28 -8.03 -28.87
N ARG A 202 4.69 -7.38 -27.78
CA ARG A 202 5.19 -5.99 -27.83
C ARG A 202 6.50 -5.85 -28.62
N VAL A 203 7.41 -6.82 -28.47
CA VAL A 203 8.66 -6.87 -29.21
C VAL A 203 8.38 -7.07 -30.70
N LEU A 204 7.53 -8.02 -31.05
CA LEU A 204 7.16 -8.32 -32.44
C LEU A 204 6.45 -7.12 -33.12
N LYS A 205 5.54 -6.48 -32.42
CA LYS A 205 4.83 -5.28 -32.92
C LYS A 205 5.68 -4.00 -32.90
N LYS A 206 6.90 -4.05 -32.39
CA LYS A 206 7.83 -2.88 -32.25
C LYS A 206 7.17 -1.65 -31.62
N THR A 207 6.20 -1.86 -30.73
CA THR A 207 5.42 -0.78 -30.09
C THR A 207 6.20 -0.03 -29.01
N VAL A 208 7.24 -0.68 -28.45
CA VAL A 208 8.05 -0.16 -27.34
C VAL A 208 9.50 -0.66 -27.49
N PRO A 209 10.52 0.09 -27.03
CA PRO A 209 11.91 -0.39 -27.03
C PRO A 209 12.06 -1.73 -26.31
N VAL A 210 12.80 -2.67 -26.91
CA VAL A 210 13.02 -4.03 -26.39
C VAL A 210 13.54 -3.99 -24.95
N ALA A 211 14.43 -3.06 -24.63
CA ALA A 211 14.99 -2.89 -23.27
C ALA A 211 13.91 -2.58 -22.21
N GLU A 212 12.89 -1.81 -22.55
CA GLU A 212 11.80 -1.45 -21.66
C GLU A 212 10.84 -2.64 -21.44
N VAL A 213 10.58 -3.40 -22.50
CA VAL A 213 9.78 -4.64 -22.41
C VAL A 213 10.48 -5.68 -21.54
N LEU A 214 11.78 -5.92 -21.79
CA LEU A 214 12.59 -6.86 -21.01
C LEU A 214 12.63 -6.49 -19.52
N LYS A 215 12.80 -5.21 -19.19
CA LYS A 215 12.85 -4.73 -17.83
C LYS A 215 11.58 -5.07 -17.05
N HIS A 216 10.41 -4.70 -17.58
CA HIS A 216 9.13 -4.98 -16.91
C HIS A 216 8.89 -6.49 -16.77
N SER A 217 9.24 -7.26 -17.80
CA SER A 217 9.05 -8.72 -17.80
C SER A 217 9.97 -9.38 -16.76
N ILE A 218 11.24 -8.98 -16.68
CA ILE A 218 12.20 -9.53 -15.71
C ILE A 218 11.73 -9.24 -14.27
N SER A 219 11.24 -8.03 -13.98
CA SER A 219 10.75 -7.67 -12.65
C SER A 219 9.54 -8.52 -12.23
N ILE A 220 8.59 -8.73 -13.14
CA ILE A 220 7.41 -9.57 -12.88
C ILE A 220 7.82 -11.05 -12.72
N LEU A 221 8.68 -11.55 -13.59
CA LEU A 221 9.16 -12.93 -13.53
C LEU A 221 9.99 -13.20 -12.27
N ALA A 222 10.81 -12.25 -11.82
CA ALA A 222 11.53 -12.37 -10.56
C ALA A 222 10.55 -12.45 -9.37
N LEU A 223 9.52 -11.60 -9.35
CA LEU A 223 8.48 -11.66 -8.33
C LEU A 223 7.70 -12.98 -8.37
N CYS A 224 7.38 -13.48 -9.57
CA CYS A 224 6.77 -14.80 -9.76
C CYS A 224 7.69 -15.92 -9.24
N GLY A 225 9.00 -15.85 -9.50
CA GLY A 225 9.98 -16.82 -8.99
C GLY A 225 10.03 -16.87 -7.47
N VAL A 226 10.07 -15.69 -6.82
CA VAL A 226 9.97 -15.59 -5.34
C VAL A 226 8.62 -16.13 -4.85
N GLY A 227 7.53 -15.84 -5.55
CA GLY A 227 6.20 -16.36 -5.23
C GLY A 227 6.11 -17.88 -5.36
N LEU A 228 6.67 -18.47 -6.42
CA LEU A 228 6.75 -19.93 -6.59
C LEU A 228 7.53 -20.58 -5.46
N TYR A 229 8.67 -20.00 -5.09
CA TYR A 229 9.46 -20.50 -3.99
C TYR A 229 8.71 -20.40 -2.66
N ALA A 230 8.14 -19.23 -2.33
CA ALA A 230 7.49 -18.99 -1.06
C ALA A 230 6.18 -19.79 -0.92
N PHE A 231 5.32 -19.73 -1.93
CA PHE A 231 3.97 -20.30 -1.85
C PHE A 231 3.89 -21.76 -2.31
N GLY A 232 4.76 -22.17 -3.25
CA GLY A 232 4.85 -23.57 -3.68
C GLY A 232 5.42 -24.49 -2.59
N ASN A 233 6.32 -24.00 -1.76
CA ASN A 233 6.98 -24.78 -0.70
C ASN A 233 6.39 -24.58 0.71
N TYR A 234 5.23 -23.88 0.81
CA TYR A 234 4.52 -23.70 2.07
C TYR A 234 3.04 -24.05 1.90
N ARG A 235 2.11 -23.28 2.46
CA ARG A 235 0.67 -23.54 2.42
C ARG A 235 -0.03 -23.06 1.14
N GLY A 236 0.71 -22.37 0.26
CA GLY A 236 0.15 -21.70 -0.91
C GLY A 236 -0.05 -20.20 -0.71
N ILE A 237 -0.81 -19.55 -1.62
CA ILE A 237 -1.06 -18.11 -1.57
C ILE A 237 -2.14 -17.79 -0.54
N PRO A 238 -1.87 -16.93 0.49
CA PRO A 238 -2.90 -16.48 1.43
C PRO A 238 -4.02 -15.72 0.72
N TYR A 239 -5.29 -15.91 1.13
CA TYR A 239 -6.41 -15.20 0.49
C TYR A 239 -6.34 -13.68 0.63
N MET A 240 -5.69 -13.17 1.69
CA MET A 240 -5.42 -11.73 1.81
C MET A 240 -4.66 -11.14 0.63
N VAL A 241 -3.76 -11.93 0.00
CA VAL A 241 -2.96 -11.49 -1.16
C VAL A 241 -3.88 -11.17 -2.33
N PHE A 242 -4.90 -12.00 -2.59
CA PHE A 242 -5.86 -11.73 -3.66
C PHE A 242 -6.62 -10.41 -3.46
N ILE A 243 -7.05 -10.14 -2.23
CA ILE A 243 -7.77 -8.90 -1.89
C ILE A 243 -6.86 -7.68 -2.12
N SER A 244 -5.63 -7.75 -1.60
CA SER A 244 -4.66 -6.67 -1.75
C SER A 244 -4.27 -6.43 -3.21
N VAL A 245 -4.05 -7.50 -3.98
CA VAL A 245 -3.78 -7.41 -5.42
C VAL A 245 -4.98 -6.82 -6.17
N LEU A 246 -6.21 -7.25 -5.86
CA LEU A 246 -7.42 -6.69 -6.47
C LEU A 246 -7.54 -5.19 -6.17
N CYS A 247 -7.36 -4.76 -4.92
CA CYS A 247 -7.36 -3.34 -4.54
C CYS A 247 -6.29 -2.55 -5.29
N THR A 248 -5.10 -3.13 -5.44
CA THR A 248 -3.99 -2.52 -6.15
C THR A 248 -4.30 -2.36 -7.64
N ILE A 249 -4.83 -3.40 -8.28
CA ILE A 249 -5.25 -3.34 -9.69
C ILE A 249 -6.39 -2.32 -9.87
N CYS A 250 -7.40 -2.33 -9.02
CA CYS A 250 -8.48 -1.34 -9.06
C CYS A 250 -7.94 0.08 -8.91
N GLY A 251 -7.03 0.31 -7.96
CA GLY A 251 -6.37 1.60 -7.79
C GLY A 251 -5.59 2.05 -9.02
N MET A 252 -4.81 1.14 -9.64
CA MET A 252 -4.09 1.41 -10.89
C MET A 252 -5.05 1.77 -12.04
N LEU A 253 -6.12 1.02 -12.19
CA LEU A 253 -7.12 1.26 -13.24
C LEU A 253 -7.83 2.59 -13.03
N VAL A 254 -8.21 2.90 -11.77
CA VAL A 254 -8.85 4.17 -11.40
C VAL A 254 -7.92 5.34 -11.75
N LEU A 255 -6.66 5.32 -11.32
CA LEU A 255 -5.73 6.41 -11.58
C LEU A 255 -5.39 6.57 -13.06
N LYS A 256 -5.24 5.46 -13.80
CA LYS A 256 -4.76 5.49 -15.19
C LYS A 256 -5.88 5.74 -16.21
N TYR A 257 -7.05 5.15 -16.02
CA TYR A 257 -8.08 5.10 -17.06
C TYR A 257 -9.32 5.91 -16.79
N THR A 258 -9.56 6.39 -15.54
CA THR A 258 -10.79 7.11 -15.21
C THR A 258 -10.62 8.63 -15.27
N ARG A 259 -11.76 9.36 -15.38
CA ARG A 259 -11.79 10.82 -15.23
C ARG A 259 -11.36 11.24 -13.82
N PHE A 260 -11.73 10.45 -12.81
CA PHE A 260 -11.39 10.70 -11.42
C PHE A 260 -9.85 10.68 -11.21
N GLY A 261 -9.14 9.70 -11.77
CA GLY A 261 -7.68 9.66 -11.73
C GLY A 261 -7.05 10.89 -12.37
N ARG A 262 -7.52 11.29 -13.56
CA ARG A 262 -7.03 12.52 -14.21
C ARG A 262 -7.24 13.77 -13.36
N PHE A 263 -8.38 13.87 -12.67
CA PHE A 263 -8.67 14.99 -11.78
C PHE A 263 -7.74 15.01 -10.57
N ILE A 264 -7.43 13.84 -9.98
CA ILE A 264 -6.45 13.71 -8.89
C ILE A 264 -5.10 14.30 -9.32
N TYR A 265 -4.56 13.89 -10.46
CA TYR A 265 -3.27 14.41 -10.96
C TYR A 265 -3.33 15.91 -11.27
N ALA A 266 -4.40 16.39 -11.88
CA ALA A 266 -4.57 17.80 -12.21
C ALA A 266 -4.63 18.68 -10.95
N ILE A 267 -5.39 18.26 -9.93
CA ILE A 267 -5.51 18.99 -8.65
C ILE A 267 -4.16 19.06 -7.95
N GLY A 268 -3.41 17.97 -7.91
CA GLY A 268 -2.10 17.95 -7.27
C GLY A 268 -1.02 18.70 -8.08
N GLY A 269 -1.19 18.82 -9.38
CA GLY A 269 -0.27 19.62 -10.21
C GLY A 269 -0.45 21.12 -10.02
N ASN A 270 -1.68 21.61 -10.11
CA ASN A 270 -2.05 22.99 -9.80
C ASN A 270 -3.56 23.06 -9.51
N ARG A 271 -3.89 23.24 -8.24
CA ARG A 271 -5.28 23.25 -7.77
C ARG A 271 -6.08 24.42 -8.36
N GLU A 272 -5.48 25.60 -8.45
CA GLU A 272 -6.16 26.80 -8.97
C GLU A 272 -6.45 26.64 -10.47
N ALA A 273 -5.48 26.19 -11.25
CA ALA A 273 -5.68 25.90 -12.66
C ALA A 273 -6.73 24.80 -12.90
N ALA A 274 -6.78 23.78 -12.02
CA ALA A 274 -7.78 22.73 -12.08
C ALA A 274 -9.20 23.27 -11.81
N GLU A 275 -9.38 24.17 -10.83
CA GLU A 275 -10.66 24.84 -10.56
C GLU A 275 -11.09 25.70 -11.76
N LEU A 276 -10.21 26.51 -12.32
CA LEU A 276 -10.48 27.36 -13.50
C LEU A 276 -10.81 26.52 -14.75
N SER A 277 -10.28 25.31 -14.84
CA SER A 277 -10.60 24.35 -15.92
C SER A 277 -11.91 23.59 -15.71
N GLY A 278 -12.71 23.93 -14.69
CA GLY A 278 -14.01 23.31 -14.42
C GLY A 278 -13.93 21.93 -13.74
N ILE A 279 -12.77 21.54 -13.19
CA ILE A 279 -12.65 20.28 -12.44
C ILE A 279 -13.40 20.41 -11.10
N PRO A 280 -14.27 19.45 -10.73
CA PRO A 280 -15.04 19.49 -9.49
C PRO A 280 -14.13 19.13 -8.28
N VAL A 281 -13.22 20.05 -7.90
CA VAL A 281 -12.15 19.82 -6.90
C VAL A 281 -12.73 19.34 -5.58
N ALA A 282 -13.77 19.99 -5.04
CA ALA A 282 -14.37 19.59 -3.77
C ALA A 282 -14.92 18.15 -3.79
N ARG A 283 -15.60 17.77 -4.87
CA ARG A 283 -16.13 16.40 -5.02
C ARG A 283 -15.02 15.38 -5.18
N THR A 284 -13.97 15.72 -5.93
CA THR A 284 -12.82 14.84 -6.14
C THR A 284 -12.06 14.59 -4.84
N LEU A 285 -11.76 15.66 -4.08
CA LEU A 285 -11.09 15.53 -2.77
C LEU A 285 -11.95 14.73 -1.77
N GLY A 286 -13.26 15.05 -1.67
CA GLY A 286 -14.17 14.32 -0.79
C GLY A 286 -14.18 12.82 -1.09
N LEU A 287 -14.26 12.44 -2.37
CA LEU A 287 -14.23 11.04 -2.79
C LEU A 287 -12.87 10.38 -2.53
N THR A 288 -11.77 11.11 -2.67
CA THR A 288 -10.42 10.59 -2.38
C THR A 288 -10.28 10.19 -0.92
N TYR A 289 -10.69 11.04 0.02
CA TYR A 289 -10.67 10.71 1.45
C TYR A 289 -11.68 9.62 1.84
N PHE A 290 -12.86 9.61 1.22
CA PHE A 290 -13.83 8.53 1.41
C PHE A 290 -13.25 7.17 1.00
N LEU A 291 -12.62 7.08 -0.19
CA LEU A 291 -11.95 5.86 -0.65
C LEU A 291 -10.79 5.47 0.26
N MET A 292 -10.00 6.45 0.74
CA MET A 292 -8.95 6.19 1.72
C MET A 292 -9.51 5.57 3.00
N GLY A 293 -10.61 6.11 3.51
CA GLY A 293 -11.31 5.56 4.68
C GLY A 293 -11.82 4.13 4.44
N CYS A 294 -12.40 3.84 3.29
CA CYS A 294 -12.83 2.48 2.93
C CYS A 294 -11.64 1.49 2.89
N LEU A 295 -10.51 1.91 2.31
CA LEU A 295 -9.30 1.09 2.28
C LEU A 295 -8.68 0.91 3.67
N ALA A 296 -8.75 1.92 4.54
CA ALA A 296 -8.36 1.80 5.95
C ALA A 296 -9.28 0.81 6.70
N GLY A 297 -10.59 0.83 6.45
CA GLY A 297 -11.53 -0.13 6.98
C GLY A 297 -11.23 -1.57 6.53
N LEU A 298 -10.95 -1.76 5.24
CA LEU A 298 -10.52 -3.04 4.69
C LEU A 298 -9.22 -3.53 5.33
N ALA A 299 -8.21 -2.66 5.41
CA ALA A 299 -6.95 -2.97 6.07
C ALA A 299 -7.14 -3.35 7.54
N GLY A 300 -8.12 -2.75 8.23
CA GLY A 300 -8.49 -3.08 9.61
C GLY A 300 -9.00 -4.51 9.76
N VAL A 301 -9.87 -4.97 8.85
CA VAL A 301 -10.32 -6.38 8.84
C VAL A 301 -9.14 -7.31 8.51
N MET A 302 -8.32 -6.95 7.54
CA MET A 302 -7.15 -7.76 7.17
C MET A 302 -6.18 -7.89 8.34
N ASP A 303 -5.91 -6.82 9.07
CA ASP A 303 -5.01 -6.85 10.23
C ASP A 303 -5.61 -7.66 11.38
N SER A 304 -6.89 -7.43 11.74
CA SER A 304 -7.56 -8.15 12.80
C SER A 304 -7.66 -9.66 12.50
N THR A 305 -7.93 -10.06 11.27
CA THR A 305 -7.94 -11.48 10.88
C THR A 305 -6.54 -12.10 10.89
N ARG A 306 -5.50 -11.32 10.54
CA ARG A 306 -4.09 -11.76 10.55
C ARG A 306 -3.62 -12.12 11.96
N VAL A 307 -4.04 -11.36 12.97
CA VAL A 307 -3.67 -11.61 14.38
C VAL A 307 -4.73 -12.36 15.17
N ASN A 308 -5.81 -12.78 14.51
CA ASN A 308 -6.97 -13.45 15.10
C ASN A 308 -7.62 -12.67 16.26
N GLY A 309 -7.69 -11.34 16.10
CA GLY A 309 -8.26 -10.45 17.10
C GLY A 309 -8.01 -8.99 16.75
N ALA A 310 -8.51 -8.06 17.55
CA ALA A 310 -8.22 -6.64 17.42
C ALA A 310 -7.61 -6.11 18.71
N VAL A 311 -6.55 -5.34 18.59
CA VAL A 311 -5.89 -4.66 19.72
C VAL A 311 -6.03 -3.13 19.55
N PRO A 312 -6.23 -2.37 20.64
CA PRO A 312 -6.42 -0.92 20.56
C PRO A 312 -5.23 -0.17 19.95
N SER A 313 -4.02 -0.72 20.05
CA SER A 313 -2.78 -0.17 19.46
C SER A 313 -2.56 -0.56 17.99
N ALA A 314 -3.47 -1.33 17.37
CA ALA A 314 -3.35 -1.69 15.97
C ALA A 314 -3.12 -0.45 15.08
N GLY A 315 -2.35 -0.60 14.03
CA GLY A 315 -2.05 0.47 13.09
C GLY A 315 -1.26 1.65 13.66
N GLU A 316 -0.67 1.55 14.86
CA GLU A 316 0.20 2.60 15.40
C GLU A 316 1.39 2.84 14.45
N LEU A 317 1.59 4.10 14.06
CA LEU A 317 2.55 4.54 13.03
C LEU A 317 2.31 3.94 11.63
N GLY A 318 1.18 3.27 11.38
CA GLY A 318 0.82 2.72 10.07
C GLY A 318 0.64 3.80 9.01
N GLU A 319 0.20 4.99 9.40
CA GLU A 319 0.17 6.18 8.54
C GLU A 319 1.56 6.56 8.04
N LEU A 320 2.57 6.51 8.91
CA LEU A 320 3.95 6.84 8.57
C LEU A 320 4.55 5.76 7.66
N ASP A 321 4.27 4.49 7.91
CA ASP A 321 4.69 3.39 7.02
C ASP A 321 4.08 3.54 5.62
N ALA A 322 2.80 3.92 5.53
CA ALA A 322 2.13 4.15 4.25
C ALA A 322 2.71 5.37 3.50
N ILE A 323 2.92 6.50 4.20
CA ILE A 323 3.53 7.70 3.61
C ILE A 323 4.96 7.40 3.14
N ALA A 324 5.78 6.76 4.00
CA ALA A 324 7.15 6.38 3.63
C ALA A 324 7.17 5.50 2.39
N ALA A 325 6.33 4.48 2.34
CA ALA A 325 6.24 3.60 1.19
C ALA A 325 5.87 4.35 -0.11
N VAL A 326 4.90 5.26 -0.04
CA VAL A 326 4.47 6.07 -1.19
C VAL A 326 5.57 7.01 -1.67
N VAL A 327 6.32 7.64 -0.74
CA VAL A 327 7.42 8.57 -1.05
C VAL A 327 8.64 7.82 -1.57
N ILE A 328 9.06 6.73 -0.92
CA ILE A 328 10.14 5.85 -1.39
C ILE A 328 9.82 5.30 -2.78
N GLY A 329 8.53 5.01 -3.04
CA GLY A 329 8.01 4.62 -4.34
C GLY A 329 8.02 5.72 -5.41
N GLY A 330 8.48 6.93 -5.07
CA GLY A 330 8.69 8.06 -6.00
C GLY A 330 7.45 8.93 -6.24
N THR A 331 6.41 8.82 -5.41
CA THR A 331 5.28 9.75 -5.43
C THR A 331 5.67 11.06 -4.75
N SER A 332 5.40 12.18 -5.40
CA SER A 332 5.73 13.51 -4.91
C SER A 332 4.83 13.94 -3.76
N LEU A 333 5.41 14.35 -2.63
CA LEU A 333 4.66 14.98 -1.52
C LEU A 333 3.98 16.31 -1.92
N MET A 334 4.48 16.97 -2.97
CA MET A 334 3.86 18.18 -3.52
C MET A 334 2.63 17.86 -4.38
N GLY A 335 2.34 16.59 -4.63
CA GLY A 335 1.24 16.15 -5.48
C GLY A 335 1.57 16.08 -6.96
N GLY A 336 0.60 15.69 -7.76
CA GLY A 336 0.61 15.70 -9.24
C GLY A 336 1.52 14.69 -9.92
N ALA A 337 2.39 14.00 -9.19
CA ALA A 337 3.34 13.04 -9.77
C ALA A 337 3.54 11.82 -8.87
N GLY A 338 3.39 10.62 -9.42
CA GLY A 338 3.57 9.36 -8.73
C GLY A 338 2.78 8.23 -9.39
N THR A 339 3.03 6.99 -8.95
CA THR A 339 2.35 5.80 -9.49
C THR A 339 2.17 4.75 -8.41
N ILE A 340 1.09 3.96 -8.49
CA ILE A 340 0.90 2.82 -7.59
C ILE A 340 1.98 1.75 -7.81
N GLY A 341 2.50 1.62 -9.05
CA GLY A 341 3.63 0.70 -9.31
C GLY A 341 4.87 1.04 -8.48
N GLY A 342 5.22 2.32 -8.36
CA GLY A 342 6.28 2.77 -7.46
C GLY A 342 5.92 2.50 -5.99
N THR A 343 4.69 2.78 -5.59
CA THR A 343 4.20 2.51 -4.22
C THR A 343 4.38 1.05 -3.82
N ILE A 344 4.13 0.08 -4.73
CA ILE A 344 4.36 -1.34 -4.45
C ILE A 344 5.81 -1.60 -4.02
N LEU A 345 6.79 -1.04 -4.75
CA LEU A 345 8.20 -1.18 -4.41
C LEU A 345 8.51 -0.56 -3.03
N GLY A 346 7.96 0.61 -2.76
CA GLY A 346 8.12 1.25 -1.44
C GLY A 346 7.52 0.42 -0.30
N VAL A 347 6.33 -0.16 -0.50
CA VAL A 347 5.70 -1.05 0.50
C VAL A 347 6.52 -2.32 0.72
N LEU A 348 7.11 -2.88 -0.35
CA LEU A 348 8.00 -4.05 -0.22
C LEU A 348 9.25 -3.70 0.57
N ILE A 349 9.87 -2.53 0.35
CA ILE A 349 11.01 -2.06 1.15
C ILE A 349 10.63 -1.95 2.63
N MET A 350 9.53 -1.26 2.94
CA MET A 350 9.07 -1.11 4.32
C MET A 350 8.70 -2.46 4.95
N GLY A 351 8.08 -3.35 4.18
CA GLY A 351 7.74 -4.71 4.61
C GLY A 351 8.97 -5.54 4.95
N VAL A 352 9.99 -5.53 4.09
CA VAL A 352 11.29 -6.22 4.31
C VAL A 352 11.97 -5.67 5.56
N LEU A 353 12.00 -4.34 5.74
CA LEU A 353 12.60 -3.70 6.91
C LEU A 353 11.85 -4.09 8.19
N ASN A 354 10.53 -3.96 8.22
CA ASN A 354 9.73 -4.26 9.41
C ASN A 354 9.81 -5.76 9.79
N ASN A 355 9.65 -6.65 8.81
CA ASN A 355 9.72 -8.09 9.03
C ASN A 355 11.13 -8.53 9.40
N GLY A 356 12.16 -8.03 8.70
CA GLY A 356 13.55 -8.37 8.98
C GLY A 356 13.98 -7.94 10.38
N MET A 357 13.70 -6.68 10.79
CA MET A 357 14.01 -6.20 12.14
C MET A 357 13.30 -7.03 13.22
N SER A 358 12.04 -7.40 12.99
CA SER A 358 11.29 -8.24 13.94
C SER A 358 11.87 -9.64 14.04
N LEU A 359 12.30 -10.22 12.92
CA LEU A 359 12.85 -11.57 12.87
C LEU A 359 14.20 -11.69 13.58
N VAL A 360 15.03 -10.66 13.48
CA VAL A 360 16.33 -10.61 14.20
C VAL A 360 16.22 -10.09 15.64
N GLY A 361 14.99 -9.92 16.16
CA GLY A 361 14.74 -9.57 17.55
C GLY A 361 14.97 -8.10 17.91
N VAL A 362 15.01 -7.19 16.94
CA VAL A 362 15.07 -5.74 17.21
C VAL A 362 13.79 -5.30 17.91
N SER A 363 13.89 -4.70 19.11
CA SER A 363 12.71 -4.27 19.86
C SER A 363 11.91 -3.18 19.11
N GLU A 364 10.60 -3.14 19.34
CA GLU A 364 9.69 -2.17 18.70
C GLU A 364 10.15 -0.72 18.87
N HIS A 365 10.79 -0.39 20.00
CA HIS A 365 11.27 0.96 20.26
C HIS A 365 12.37 1.39 19.29
N TYR A 366 13.34 0.50 19.01
CA TYR A 366 14.39 0.76 18.02
C TYR A 366 13.81 0.77 16.60
N GLN A 367 12.83 -0.09 16.30
CA GLN A 367 12.15 -0.07 15.00
C GLN A 367 11.47 1.28 14.74
N LYS A 368 10.82 1.89 15.77
CA LYS A 368 10.22 3.23 15.65
C LYS A 368 11.25 4.31 15.31
N VAL A 369 12.43 4.29 15.97
CA VAL A 369 13.52 5.22 15.68
C VAL A 369 14.02 5.04 14.24
N PHE A 370 14.25 3.79 13.83
CA PHE A 370 14.74 3.48 12.49
C PHE A 370 13.75 3.92 11.40
N LYS A 371 12.45 3.66 11.59
CA LYS A 371 11.40 4.16 10.70
C LYS A 371 11.43 5.68 10.53
N GLY A 372 11.55 6.41 11.64
CA GLY A 372 11.66 7.87 11.61
C GLY A 372 12.85 8.34 10.75
N LEU A 373 14.02 7.72 10.90
CA LEU A 373 15.20 8.04 10.11
C LEU A 373 14.99 7.74 8.62
N VAL A 374 14.38 6.60 8.30
CA VAL A 374 14.07 6.21 6.90
C VAL A 374 13.13 7.22 6.25
N ILE A 375 12.09 7.68 6.96
CA ILE A 375 11.15 8.68 6.44
C ILE A 375 11.87 10.00 6.16
N ILE A 376 12.68 10.50 7.10
CA ILE A 376 13.43 11.75 6.93
C ILE A 376 14.36 11.64 5.71
N LEU A 377 15.06 10.52 5.58
CA LEU A 377 15.97 10.27 4.46
C LEU A 377 15.21 10.23 3.13
N ALA A 378 14.05 9.53 3.08
CA ALA A 378 13.23 9.45 1.87
C ALA A 378 12.74 10.82 1.42
N VAL A 379 12.23 11.63 2.34
CA VAL A 379 11.76 13.01 2.06
C VAL A 379 12.93 13.89 1.61
N TYR A 380 14.07 13.81 2.28
CA TYR A 380 15.28 14.56 1.88
C TYR A 380 15.72 14.23 0.45
N LEU A 381 15.73 12.95 0.09
CA LEU A 381 16.09 12.51 -1.25
C LEU A 381 15.07 12.96 -2.30
N ASP A 382 13.76 12.93 -2.00
CA ASP A 382 12.72 13.47 -2.91
C ASP A 382 12.92 14.96 -3.18
N LEU A 383 13.13 15.76 -2.12
CA LEU A 383 13.37 17.20 -2.26
C LEU A 383 14.64 17.52 -3.06
N ARG A 384 15.72 16.76 -2.87
CA ARG A 384 16.98 16.95 -3.60
C ARG A 384 16.86 16.56 -5.06
N SER A 385 16.05 15.54 -5.37
CA SER A 385 15.84 15.10 -6.75
C SER A 385 15.10 16.12 -7.62
N LYS A 386 14.34 17.02 -7.00
CA LYS A 386 13.57 18.08 -7.68
C LYS A 386 14.35 19.38 -7.87
N LYS A 387 15.39 19.60 -7.05
CA LYS A 387 16.27 20.79 -7.22
C LYS A 387 17.32 20.61 -8.32
N LYS A 388 17.39 19.46 -8.93
CA LYS A 388 18.25 19.13 -10.08
C LYS A 388 17.42 18.94 -11.35
#